data_0c44ff7f4e523df737d9e14f71343b15
#
_entry.id   0c44ff7f4e523df737d9e14f71343b15
#
_cell.length_a   1.000
_cell.length_b   1.000
_cell.length_c   1.000
_cell.angle_alpha   90.00
_cell.angle_beta   90.00
_cell.angle_gamma   90.00
#
_symmetry.space_group_name_H-M   'P 1'
#
loop_
_entity.id
_entity.type
_entity.pdbx_description
1 polymer ?
#
loop_
_entity_poly.entity_id
_entity_poly.type
_entity_poly.pdbx_seq_one_letter_code
_entity_poly.pdbx_strand_id
1 'polypeptide(L)'
;SAGSSMVVAQHGHPLVLVGIGDPAELDADKLRDAAAAAARATAKKGGRIGMDVPDLGIDARLVGQVLTEGALLARYRYSVLKAEPKEVPLAVLQLRIAGADAAEVTAGIAVGQIDVRATVVARDLANTPPGHLTATDIAAVAAELGAEYGFDVEAFDKAQLIEMRCGGILGVNAGSEEEPRLVVLSY
;
A
#
# COMPACT_ATOMS: atom_id res chain seq x y z
N SER A 1 -14.91 -16.87 13.58
CA SER A 1 -13.78 -16.17 14.20
C SER A 1 -13.38 -14.97 13.35
N ALA A 2 -12.74 -13.98 13.96
CA ALA A 2 -12.22 -12.81 13.24
C ALA A 2 -11.31 -13.25 12.08
N GLY A 3 -11.39 -12.57 10.94
CA GLY A 3 -10.60 -12.87 9.74
C GLY A 3 -11.02 -14.13 8.97
N SER A 4 -11.97 -14.94 9.47
CA SER A 4 -12.49 -16.07 8.69
C SER A 4 -13.33 -15.55 7.52
N SER A 5 -13.23 -16.22 6.36
CA SER A 5 -14.05 -15.87 5.21
C SER A 5 -14.72 -17.09 4.61
N MET A 6 -15.95 -16.92 4.13
CA MET A 6 -16.72 -17.97 3.46
C MET A 6 -17.32 -17.39 2.17
N VAL A 7 -17.14 -18.09 1.08
CA VAL A 7 -17.72 -17.72 -0.21
C VAL A 7 -19.02 -18.48 -0.41
N VAL A 8 -20.12 -17.77 -0.61
CA VAL A 8 -21.43 -18.34 -0.92
C VAL A 8 -21.93 -17.79 -2.25
N ALA A 9 -22.79 -18.53 -2.93
CA ALA A 9 -23.44 -18.06 -4.14
C ALA A 9 -24.79 -17.46 -3.77
N GLN A 10 -25.03 -16.20 -4.16
CA GLN A 10 -26.32 -15.56 -3.99
C GLN A 10 -26.78 -14.97 -5.33
N HIS A 11 -27.92 -15.41 -5.82
CA HIS A 11 -28.50 -14.94 -7.11
C HIS A 11 -27.50 -14.96 -8.28
N GLY A 12 -26.62 -16.00 -8.33
CA GLY A 12 -25.60 -16.16 -9.38
C GLY A 12 -24.34 -15.30 -9.18
N HIS A 13 -24.26 -14.50 -8.13
CA HIS A 13 -23.07 -13.70 -7.79
C HIS A 13 -22.34 -14.28 -6.57
N PRO A 14 -21.01 -14.24 -6.56
CA PRO A 14 -20.26 -14.66 -5.37
C PRO A 14 -20.44 -13.60 -4.27
N LEU A 15 -20.88 -14.05 -3.11
CA LEU A 15 -20.89 -13.26 -1.87
C LEU A 15 -19.82 -13.82 -0.94
N VAL A 16 -19.00 -12.92 -0.38
CA VAL A 16 -18.01 -13.26 0.63
C VAL A 16 -18.48 -12.74 1.98
N LEU A 17 -18.73 -13.65 2.90
CA LEU A 17 -18.98 -13.33 4.30
C LEU A 17 -17.64 -13.31 5.04
N VAL A 18 -17.37 -12.25 5.79
CA VAL A 18 -16.13 -12.12 6.58
C VAL A 18 -16.50 -11.95 8.05
N GLY A 19 -15.91 -12.80 8.89
CA GLY A 19 -16.07 -12.70 10.33
C GLY A 19 -15.21 -11.56 10.89
N ILE A 20 -15.84 -10.64 11.61
CA ILE A 20 -15.16 -9.50 12.25
C ILE A 20 -14.89 -9.72 13.75
N GLY A 21 -15.33 -10.84 14.31
CA GLY A 21 -15.16 -11.17 15.72
C GLY A 21 -16.24 -10.57 16.61
N ASP A 22 -15.87 -10.30 17.87
CA ASP A 22 -16.77 -9.66 18.83
C ASP A 22 -16.86 -8.15 18.52
N PRO A 23 -18.07 -7.61 18.34
CA PRO A 23 -18.25 -6.17 18.11
C PRO A 23 -17.66 -5.28 19.23
N ALA A 24 -17.63 -5.75 20.47
CA ALA A 24 -17.07 -4.99 21.59
C ALA A 24 -15.53 -4.86 21.53
N GLU A 25 -14.89 -5.73 20.75
CA GLU A 25 -13.43 -5.72 20.58
C GLU A 25 -13.00 -5.18 19.21
N LEU A 26 -13.94 -4.67 18.43
CA LEU A 26 -13.68 -4.23 17.07
C LEU A 26 -12.88 -2.92 17.08
N ASP A 27 -11.75 -2.93 16.38
CA ASP A 27 -10.84 -1.80 16.21
C ASP A 27 -10.43 -1.62 14.73
N ALA A 28 -9.61 -0.60 14.48
CA ALA A 28 -9.10 -0.28 13.17
C ALA A 28 -8.32 -1.44 12.53
N ASP A 29 -7.53 -2.17 13.30
CA ASP A 29 -6.70 -3.26 12.80
C ASP A 29 -7.54 -4.47 12.40
N LYS A 30 -8.54 -4.83 13.20
CA LYS A 30 -9.48 -5.90 12.88
C LYS A 30 -10.31 -5.59 11.63
N LEU A 31 -10.71 -4.33 11.43
CA LEU A 31 -11.42 -3.91 10.21
C LEU A 31 -10.49 -3.98 8.98
N ARG A 32 -9.25 -3.53 9.12
CA ARG A 32 -8.24 -3.64 8.05
C ARG A 32 -8.00 -5.10 7.67
N ASP A 33 -7.89 -5.99 8.65
CA ASP A 33 -7.72 -7.42 8.42
C ASP A 33 -8.94 -8.07 7.77
N ALA A 34 -10.16 -7.67 8.15
CA ALA A 34 -11.39 -8.15 7.53
C ALA A 34 -11.47 -7.73 6.05
N ALA A 35 -11.14 -6.48 5.72
CA ALA A 35 -11.08 -6.02 4.34
C ALA A 35 -10.01 -6.77 3.54
N ALA A 36 -8.85 -7.03 4.13
CA ALA A 36 -7.80 -7.83 3.53
C ALA A 36 -8.24 -9.27 3.27
N ALA A 37 -8.97 -9.88 4.20
CA ALA A 37 -9.53 -11.24 4.03
C ALA A 37 -10.54 -11.28 2.88
N ALA A 38 -11.46 -10.31 2.79
CA ALA A 38 -12.41 -10.17 1.68
C ALA A 38 -11.69 -10.03 0.32
N ALA A 39 -10.71 -9.15 0.27
CA ALA A 39 -9.94 -8.91 -0.95
C ALA A 39 -9.15 -10.15 -1.40
N ARG A 40 -8.55 -10.90 -0.48
CA ARG A 40 -7.86 -12.17 -0.79
C ARG A 40 -8.83 -13.25 -1.27
N ALA A 41 -10.00 -13.40 -0.62
CA ALA A 41 -11.00 -14.40 -1.00
C ALA A 41 -11.55 -14.20 -2.43
N THR A 42 -11.52 -12.95 -2.92
CA THR A 42 -11.99 -12.58 -4.27
C THR A 42 -10.88 -12.47 -5.32
N ALA A 43 -9.63 -12.71 -4.95
CA ALA A 43 -8.46 -12.41 -5.80
C ALA A 43 -8.47 -13.09 -7.19
N LYS A 44 -9.08 -14.28 -7.31
CA LYS A 44 -9.17 -15.02 -8.56
C LYS A 44 -10.47 -14.76 -9.36
N LYS A 45 -11.39 -13.96 -8.82
CA LYS A 45 -12.75 -13.83 -9.36
C LYS A 45 -13.06 -12.49 -10.03
N GLY A 46 -12.12 -11.57 -10.05
CA GLY A 46 -12.31 -10.29 -10.75
C GLY A 46 -11.66 -9.10 -10.06
N GLY A 47 -11.63 -8.00 -10.81
CA GLY A 47 -11.04 -6.72 -10.39
C GLY A 47 -12.02 -5.77 -9.71
N ARG A 48 -13.25 -6.20 -9.38
CA ARG A 48 -14.26 -5.32 -8.76
C ARG A 48 -14.76 -5.98 -7.47
N ILE A 49 -14.75 -5.22 -6.37
CA ILE A 49 -15.24 -5.63 -5.06
C ILE A 49 -16.20 -4.57 -4.54
N GLY A 50 -17.39 -4.98 -4.13
CA GLY A 50 -18.27 -4.20 -3.27
C GLY A 50 -18.18 -4.71 -1.85
N MET A 51 -17.98 -3.83 -0.89
CA MET A 51 -18.05 -4.14 0.54
C MET A 51 -19.27 -3.45 1.14
N ASP A 52 -20.11 -4.23 1.78
CA ASP A 52 -21.28 -3.79 2.50
C ASP A 52 -21.04 -3.95 3.99
N VAL A 53 -20.96 -2.85 4.69
CA VAL A 53 -20.53 -2.79 6.09
C VAL A 53 -21.71 -2.23 6.91
N PRO A 54 -22.15 -2.95 7.95
CA PRO A 54 -23.20 -2.43 8.84
C PRO A 54 -22.68 -1.21 9.60
N ASP A 55 -23.58 -0.50 10.25
CA ASP A 55 -23.21 0.53 11.22
C ASP A 55 -22.48 -0.13 12.40
N LEU A 56 -21.24 0.25 12.59
CA LEU A 56 -20.34 -0.30 13.61
C LEU A 56 -20.17 0.64 14.82
N GLY A 57 -20.77 1.82 14.78
CA GLY A 57 -20.55 2.86 15.81
C GLY A 57 -19.12 3.41 15.82
N ILE A 58 -18.34 3.20 14.74
CA ILE A 58 -16.97 3.68 14.58
C ILE A 58 -16.97 4.86 13.61
N ASP A 59 -16.06 5.78 13.79
CA ASP A 59 -15.89 6.95 12.93
C ASP A 59 -15.84 6.57 11.44
N ALA A 60 -16.73 7.17 10.64
CA ALA A 60 -16.94 6.81 9.25
C ALA A 60 -15.68 7.05 8.38
N ARG A 61 -14.91 8.10 8.70
CA ARG A 61 -13.65 8.41 8.02
C ARG A 61 -12.60 7.34 8.31
N LEU A 62 -12.46 6.92 9.57
CA LEU A 62 -11.57 5.84 9.94
C LEU A 62 -11.96 4.53 9.26
N VAL A 63 -13.25 4.18 9.23
CA VAL A 63 -13.73 2.97 8.55
C VAL A 63 -13.39 3.02 7.05
N GLY A 64 -13.67 4.14 6.37
CA GLY A 64 -13.31 4.33 4.97
C GLY A 64 -11.82 4.14 4.70
N GLN A 65 -10.97 4.69 5.56
CA GLN A 65 -9.51 4.57 5.47
C GLN A 65 -9.07 3.11 5.61
N VAL A 66 -9.36 2.45 6.72
CA VAL A 66 -8.81 1.12 7.02
C VAL A 66 -9.33 0.02 6.11
N LEU A 67 -10.57 0.12 5.62
CA LEU A 67 -11.09 -0.80 4.61
C LEU A 67 -10.37 -0.64 3.27
N THR A 68 -10.04 0.58 2.89
CA THR A 68 -9.27 0.88 1.68
C THR A 68 -7.86 0.31 1.79
N GLU A 69 -7.16 0.59 2.89
CA GLU A 69 -5.82 0.05 3.18
C GLU A 69 -5.81 -1.48 3.12
N GLY A 70 -6.69 -2.12 3.89
CA GLY A 70 -6.76 -3.58 3.96
C GLY A 70 -7.00 -4.23 2.61
N ALA A 71 -7.97 -3.72 1.85
CA ALA A 71 -8.32 -4.27 0.54
C ALA A 71 -7.19 -4.11 -0.48
N LEU A 72 -6.63 -2.93 -0.60
CA LEU A 72 -5.63 -2.62 -1.62
C LEU A 72 -4.28 -3.27 -1.30
N LEU A 73 -3.82 -3.20 -0.04
CA LEU A 73 -2.56 -3.83 0.37
C LEU A 73 -2.59 -5.37 0.31
N ALA A 74 -3.76 -5.99 0.51
CA ALA A 74 -3.93 -7.43 0.35
C ALA A 74 -3.85 -7.90 -1.11
N ARG A 75 -4.06 -6.99 -2.06
CA ARG A 75 -4.00 -7.27 -3.51
C ARG A 75 -2.66 -6.85 -4.12
N TYR A 76 -1.78 -6.23 -3.34
CA TYR A 76 -0.42 -5.92 -3.79
C TYR A 76 0.33 -7.18 -4.22
N ARG A 77 1.00 -7.11 -5.35
CA ARG A 77 1.90 -8.13 -5.89
C ARG A 77 3.06 -7.46 -6.62
N TYR A 78 4.28 -7.81 -6.25
CA TYR A 78 5.46 -7.43 -7.02
C TYR A 78 5.54 -8.33 -8.26
N SER A 79 5.33 -7.77 -9.43
CA SER A 79 5.28 -8.52 -10.70
C SER A 79 6.15 -7.94 -11.81
N VAL A 80 6.95 -6.92 -11.50
CA VAL A 80 7.76 -6.18 -12.49
C VAL A 80 8.71 -7.09 -13.28
N LEU A 81 9.26 -8.13 -12.63
CA LEU A 81 10.19 -9.07 -13.25
C LEU A 81 9.52 -10.35 -13.78
N LYS A 82 8.19 -10.43 -13.77
CA LYS A 82 7.46 -11.57 -14.29
C LYS A 82 7.11 -11.35 -15.76
N ALA A 83 7.42 -12.33 -16.63
CA ALA A 83 7.05 -12.27 -18.03
C ALA A 83 5.52 -12.26 -18.25
N GLU A 84 4.78 -13.02 -17.45
CA GLU A 84 3.32 -13.13 -17.50
C GLU A 84 2.74 -13.04 -16.09
N PRO A 85 2.36 -11.86 -15.59
CA PRO A 85 1.63 -11.74 -14.33
C PRO A 85 0.26 -12.40 -14.45
N LYS A 86 -0.05 -13.35 -13.56
CA LYS A 86 -1.35 -14.06 -13.52
C LYS A 86 -2.35 -13.41 -12.56
N GLU A 87 -1.96 -12.32 -11.95
CA GLU A 87 -2.75 -11.62 -10.96
C GLU A 87 -3.80 -10.74 -11.62
N VAL A 88 -5.01 -10.75 -11.08
CA VAL A 88 -6.08 -9.82 -11.48
C VAL A 88 -6.01 -8.60 -10.55
N PRO A 89 -5.62 -7.43 -11.04
CA PRO A 89 -5.58 -6.23 -10.21
C PRO A 89 -6.97 -5.85 -9.71
N LEU A 90 -7.03 -5.23 -8.53
CA LEU A 90 -8.27 -4.64 -8.01
C LEU A 90 -8.48 -3.27 -8.67
N ALA A 91 -9.36 -3.25 -9.67
CA ALA A 91 -9.64 -2.04 -10.45
C ALA A 91 -10.70 -1.14 -9.78
N VAL A 92 -11.63 -1.73 -9.03
CA VAL A 92 -12.73 -0.99 -8.39
C VAL A 92 -12.98 -1.55 -7.01
N LEU A 93 -12.93 -0.68 -6.00
CA LEU A 93 -13.42 -0.94 -4.65
C LEU A 93 -14.58 0.01 -4.36
N GLN A 94 -15.74 -0.54 -4.06
CA GLN A 94 -16.92 0.22 -3.66
C GLN A 94 -17.22 -0.07 -2.19
N LEU A 95 -17.35 0.97 -1.39
CA LEU A 95 -17.71 0.86 0.02
C LEU A 95 -19.12 1.41 0.23
N ARG A 96 -19.97 0.63 0.89
CA ARG A 96 -21.24 1.06 1.45
C ARG A 96 -21.21 0.81 2.94
N ILE A 97 -21.30 1.86 3.71
CA ILE A 97 -21.30 1.82 5.17
C ILE A 97 -22.65 2.33 5.65
N ALA A 98 -23.40 1.48 6.33
CA ALA A 98 -24.75 1.83 6.78
C ALA A 98 -24.71 2.99 7.78
N GLY A 99 -25.59 3.97 7.62
CA GLY A 99 -25.68 5.12 8.52
C GLY A 99 -24.57 6.16 8.42
N ALA A 100 -23.53 5.90 7.60
CA ALA A 100 -22.37 6.79 7.49
C ALA A 100 -22.61 7.96 6.53
N ASP A 101 -22.02 9.12 6.83
CA ASP A 101 -21.92 10.23 5.90
C ASP A 101 -20.94 9.87 4.77
N ALA A 102 -21.42 9.94 3.54
CA ALA A 102 -20.63 9.62 2.35
C ALA A 102 -19.40 10.54 2.16
N ALA A 103 -19.47 11.80 2.63
CA ALA A 103 -18.35 12.72 2.55
C ALA A 103 -17.21 12.29 3.49
N GLU A 104 -17.55 11.89 4.72
CA GLU A 104 -16.56 11.37 5.68
C GLU A 104 -15.92 10.05 5.20
N VAL A 105 -16.73 9.12 4.68
CA VAL A 105 -16.20 7.89 4.08
C VAL A 105 -15.24 8.20 2.93
N THR A 106 -15.60 9.14 2.06
CA THR A 106 -14.76 9.55 0.92
C THR A 106 -13.45 10.18 1.39
N ALA A 107 -13.50 11.02 2.42
CA ALA A 107 -12.31 11.60 3.03
C ALA A 107 -11.38 10.52 3.61
N GLY A 108 -11.95 9.50 4.26
CA GLY A 108 -11.20 8.35 4.75
C GLY A 108 -10.56 7.53 3.62
N ILE A 109 -11.31 7.25 2.56
CA ILE A 109 -10.79 6.55 1.37
C ILE A 109 -9.57 7.30 0.80
N ALA A 110 -9.63 8.62 0.70
CA ALA A 110 -8.53 9.44 0.19
C ALA A 110 -7.25 9.28 1.04
N VAL A 111 -7.37 9.28 2.37
CA VAL A 111 -6.25 9.03 3.29
C VAL A 111 -5.70 7.61 3.07
N GLY A 112 -6.57 6.59 3.08
CA GLY A 112 -6.16 5.21 2.86
C GLY A 112 -5.46 4.98 1.51
N GLN A 113 -5.85 5.70 0.46
CA GLN A 113 -5.16 5.64 -0.84
C GLN A 113 -3.74 6.21 -0.78
N ILE A 114 -3.52 7.29 -0.01
CA ILE A 114 -2.20 7.86 0.21
C ILE A 114 -1.30 6.86 0.96
N ASP A 115 -1.80 6.28 2.05
CA ASP A 115 -1.07 5.31 2.86
C ASP A 115 -0.72 4.05 2.07
N VAL A 116 -1.66 3.56 1.27
CA VAL A 116 -1.43 2.42 0.35
C VAL A 116 -0.34 2.75 -0.65
N ARG A 117 -0.39 3.93 -1.28
CA ARG A 117 0.59 4.32 -2.29
C ARG A 117 1.99 4.41 -1.71
N ALA A 118 2.16 5.04 -0.56
CA ALA A 118 3.44 5.11 0.15
C ALA A 118 3.96 3.70 0.50
N THR A 119 3.08 2.84 1.00
CA THR A 119 3.43 1.45 1.34
C THR A 119 3.81 0.64 0.10
N VAL A 120 3.13 0.83 -1.04
CA VAL A 120 3.45 0.14 -2.30
C VAL A 120 4.82 0.57 -2.81
N VAL A 121 5.13 1.88 -2.81
CA VAL A 121 6.47 2.38 -3.19
C VAL A 121 7.55 1.72 -2.32
N ALA A 122 7.38 1.72 -1.01
CA ALA A 122 8.34 1.09 -0.10
C ALA A 122 8.51 -0.41 -0.36
N ARG A 123 7.41 -1.13 -0.64
CA ARG A 123 7.44 -2.56 -0.97
C ARG A 123 8.07 -2.82 -2.32
N ASP A 124 7.82 -1.99 -3.33
CA ASP A 124 8.43 -2.12 -4.65
C ASP A 124 9.95 -1.95 -4.56
N LEU A 125 10.42 -0.92 -3.85
CA LEU A 125 11.85 -0.72 -3.60
C LEU A 125 12.48 -1.92 -2.85
N ALA A 126 11.82 -2.40 -1.78
CA ALA A 126 12.33 -3.54 -1.00
C ALA A 126 12.31 -4.87 -1.75
N ASN A 127 11.37 -5.07 -2.69
CA ASN A 127 11.24 -6.30 -3.47
C ASN A 127 12.08 -6.29 -4.75
N THR A 128 12.58 -5.14 -5.17
CA THR A 128 13.44 -5.03 -6.36
C THR A 128 14.84 -5.58 -6.04
N PRO A 129 15.35 -6.57 -6.78
CA PRO A 129 16.68 -7.12 -6.54
C PRO A 129 17.78 -6.08 -6.75
N PRO A 130 18.93 -6.20 -6.04
CA PRO A 130 20.00 -5.19 -6.08
C PRO A 130 20.61 -4.97 -7.46
N GLY A 131 20.54 -5.95 -8.38
CA GLY A 131 20.93 -5.77 -9.77
C GLY A 131 19.98 -4.92 -10.62
N HIS A 132 18.83 -4.52 -10.06
CA HIS A 132 17.82 -3.66 -10.72
C HIS A 132 17.49 -2.43 -9.88
N LEU A 133 18.10 -2.26 -8.72
CA LEU A 133 17.88 -1.11 -7.84
C LEU A 133 19.20 -0.78 -7.14
N THR A 134 19.93 0.16 -7.69
CA THR A 134 21.18 0.69 -7.13
C THR A 134 20.91 1.95 -6.30
N ALA A 135 21.95 2.49 -5.65
CA ALA A 135 21.82 3.78 -4.95
C ALA A 135 21.45 4.92 -5.90
N THR A 136 21.92 4.86 -7.16
CA THR A 136 21.56 5.83 -8.21
C THR A 136 20.08 5.72 -8.58
N ASP A 137 19.55 4.51 -8.70
CA ASP A 137 18.13 4.29 -9.01
C ASP A 137 17.22 4.79 -7.88
N ILE A 138 17.61 4.56 -6.61
CA ILE A 138 16.86 5.08 -5.45
C ILE A 138 16.84 6.61 -5.46
N ALA A 139 17.96 7.26 -5.80
CA ALA A 139 18.02 8.71 -5.92
C ALA A 139 17.11 9.23 -7.05
N ALA A 140 17.04 8.52 -8.17
CA ALA A 140 16.14 8.85 -9.28
C ALA A 140 14.65 8.73 -8.85
N VAL A 141 14.27 7.63 -8.20
CA VAL A 141 12.91 7.45 -7.66
C VAL A 141 12.55 8.56 -6.67
N ALA A 142 13.49 8.95 -5.79
CA ALA A 142 13.24 10.05 -4.86
C ALA A 142 12.98 11.37 -5.60
N ALA A 143 13.76 11.67 -6.65
CA ALA A 143 13.57 12.87 -7.46
C ALA A 143 12.21 12.87 -8.19
N GLU A 144 11.79 11.73 -8.75
CA GLU A 144 10.48 11.57 -9.38
C GLU A 144 9.34 11.82 -8.38
N LEU A 145 9.44 11.23 -7.18
CA LEU A 145 8.45 11.43 -6.12
C LEU A 145 8.41 12.89 -5.64
N GLY A 146 9.57 13.55 -5.49
CA GLY A 146 9.64 14.97 -5.15
C GLY A 146 8.94 15.84 -6.17
N ALA A 147 9.17 15.59 -7.46
CA ALA A 147 8.51 16.30 -8.54
C ALA A 147 6.99 16.05 -8.59
N GLU A 148 6.55 14.81 -8.30
CA GLU A 148 5.13 14.43 -8.31
C GLU A 148 4.37 15.01 -7.10
N TYR A 149 4.99 14.99 -5.91
CA TYR A 149 4.30 15.33 -4.64
C TYR A 149 4.68 16.68 -4.06
N GLY A 150 5.62 17.42 -4.68
CA GLY A 150 5.94 18.78 -4.32
C GLY A 150 6.81 18.93 -3.06
N PHE A 151 7.74 18.01 -2.84
CA PHE A 151 8.78 18.14 -1.82
C PHE A 151 10.18 18.23 -2.46
N ASP A 152 11.10 18.89 -1.77
CA ASP A 152 12.46 19.09 -2.27
C ASP A 152 13.31 17.83 -2.11
N VAL A 153 14.13 17.53 -3.12
CA VAL A 153 15.04 16.39 -3.12
C VAL A 153 16.43 16.85 -3.52
N GLU A 154 17.41 16.60 -2.64
CA GLU A 154 18.82 16.77 -2.92
C GLU A 154 19.50 15.40 -2.98
N ALA A 155 20.24 15.12 -4.06
CA ALA A 155 20.99 13.88 -4.22
C ALA A 155 22.46 14.18 -4.44
N PHE A 156 23.31 13.76 -3.51
CA PHE A 156 24.74 13.98 -3.52
C PHE A 156 25.46 12.76 -4.09
N ASP A 157 26.34 13.01 -5.05
CA ASP A 157 27.19 11.99 -5.67
C ASP A 157 28.46 11.71 -4.86
N LYS A 158 29.29 10.76 -5.34
CA LYS A 158 30.53 10.36 -4.68
C LYS A 158 31.52 11.54 -4.51
N ALA A 159 31.64 12.42 -5.51
CA ALA A 159 32.56 13.54 -5.46
C ALA A 159 32.15 14.54 -4.38
N GLN A 160 30.85 14.86 -4.31
CA GLN A 160 30.27 15.71 -3.29
C GLN A 160 30.42 15.08 -1.88
N LEU A 161 30.22 13.75 -1.76
CA LEU A 161 30.40 13.04 -0.48
C LEU A 161 31.85 13.09 0.02
N ILE A 162 32.84 13.08 -0.88
CA ILE A 162 34.25 13.26 -0.55
C ILE A 162 34.50 14.69 -0.03
N GLU A 163 33.99 15.69 -0.72
CA GLU A 163 34.08 17.10 -0.32
C GLU A 163 33.43 17.35 1.04
N MET A 164 32.26 16.78 1.27
CA MET A 164 31.51 16.83 2.54
C MET A 164 32.13 15.99 3.65
N ARG A 165 33.20 15.24 3.37
CA ARG A 165 33.89 14.34 4.31
C ARG A 165 32.97 13.25 4.91
N CYS A 166 32.04 12.73 4.14
CA CYS A 166 31.10 11.68 4.54
C CYS A 166 31.79 10.30 4.61
N GLY A 167 32.83 10.18 5.43
CA GLY A 167 33.69 8.98 5.52
C GLY A 167 32.93 7.70 5.85
N GLY A 168 31.85 7.78 6.61
CA GLY A 168 31.01 6.61 6.93
C GLY A 168 30.37 6.00 5.68
N ILE A 169 29.71 6.80 4.84
CA ILE A 169 29.06 6.36 3.59
C ILE A 169 30.12 5.84 2.62
N LEU A 170 31.22 6.59 2.45
CA LEU A 170 32.30 6.21 1.55
C LEU A 170 32.99 4.89 2.01
N GLY A 171 33.17 4.70 3.31
CA GLY A 171 33.74 3.48 3.88
C GLY A 171 32.87 2.25 3.66
N VAL A 172 31.57 2.36 3.89
CA VAL A 172 30.62 1.27 3.62
C VAL A 172 30.59 0.92 2.13
N ASN A 173 30.69 1.93 1.25
CA ASN A 173 30.67 1.72 -0.19
C ASN A 173 32.01 1.22 -0.78
N ALA A 174 33.09 1.17 -0.03
CA ALA A 174 34.44 0.92 -0.55
C ALA A 174 34.59 -0.42 -1.32
N GLY A 175 33.76 -1.42 -1.03
CA GLY A 175 33.72 -2.72 -1.70
C GLY A 175 32.71 -2.83 -2.85
N SER A 176 31.99 -1.78 -3.19
CA SER A 176 30.97 -1.77 -4.24
C SER A 176 31.51 -1.18 -5.54
N GLU A 177 31.11 -1.75 -6.67
CA GLU A 177 31.32 -1.16 -8.00
C GLU A 177 30.33 -0.01 -8.28
N GLU A 178 29.18 -0.03 -7.60
CA GLU A 178 28.17 1.02 -7.70
C GLU A 178 28.53 2.23 -6.86
N GLU A 179 28.29 3.42 -7.40
CA GLU A 179 28.57 4.67 -6.70
C GLU A 179 27.59 4.93 -5.54
N PRO A 180 28.09 5.46 -4.42
CA PRO A 180 27.24 5.85 -3.30
C PRO A 180 26.40 7.08 -3.64
N ARG A 181 25.24 7.20 -2.99
CA ARG A 181 24.42 8.40 -3.00
C ARG A 181 23.97 8.74 -1.57
N LEU A 182 23.87 10.01 -1.27
CA LEU A 182 23.12 10.51 -0.12
C LEU A 182 21.93 11.28 -0.66
N VAL A 183 20.73 10.95 -0.19
CA VAL A 183 19.49 11.61 -0.60
C VAL A 183 18.88 12.27 0.60
N VAL A 184 18.57 13.55 0.49
CA VAL A 184 17.88 14.36 1.50
C VAL A 184 16.54 14.78 0.95
N LEU A 185 15.48 14.49 1.70
CA LEU A 185 14.11 14.89 1.39
C LEU A 185 13.69 15.96 2.37
N SER A 186 13.15 17.08 1.87
CA SER A 186 12.70 18.21 2.68
C SER A 186 11.25 18.56 2.33
N TYR A 187 10.40 18.56 3.37
CA TYR A 187 8.96 18.86 3.25
C TYR A 187 8.57 20.01 4.15
#